data_e067b6f0871cdf205bbdad4e1b9a51e9
#
_entry.id   e067b6f0871cdf205bbdad4e1b9a51e9
#
_cell.length_a   1.000
_cell.length_b   1.000
_cell.length_c   1.000
_cell.angle_alpha   90.00
_cell.angle_beta   90.00
_cell.angle_gamma   90.00
#
_symmetry.space_group_name_H-M   'P 1'
#
loop_
_entity.id
_entity.type
_entity.pdbx_description
1 polymer ?
#
loop_
_entity_poly.entity_id
_entity_poly.type
_entity_poly.pdbx_seq_one_letter_code
_entity_poly.pdbx_strand_id
1 'polypeptide(L)'
;MDWARQIHVKTPAEIEIMRAAGHINATVHATVRELLKPGVTTADLNAAAEEVLRKHNAVSPFKNYPGPYPYPASITVCVNEELVHGIPTKKRKLQEGDIVSIDCGTIFEGFVADSAFSAGVGETSSAAKKLLDVTEGALVAGIDKMRPGNRTGDISAAIQQYVESRGFYVTREYTGHGVGRQMHEGPQ
;
A
#
# COMPACT_ATOMS: atom_id res chain seq x y z
N MET A 1 -0.78 -10.95 -20.96
CA MET A 1 -2.17 -10.43 -20.93
C MET A 1 -2.09 -8.92 -20.91
N ASP A 2 -2.83 -8.23 -21.78
CA ASP A 2 -2.68 -6.77 -21.96
C ASP A 2 -3.60 -5.97 -21.01
N TRP A 3 -3.68 -6.39 -19.74
CA TRP A 3 -4.50 -5.74 -18.71
C TRP A 3 -4.08 -4.28 -18.48
N ALA A 4 -2.81 -3.98 -18.65
CA ALA A 4 -2.25 -2.65 -18.44
C ALA A 4 -2.85 -1.56 -19.34
N ARG A 5 -3.42 -1.96 -20.49
CA ARG A 5 -4.05 -1.04 -21.47
C ARG A 5 -5.56 -1.09 -21.45
N GLN A 6 -6.18 -2.04 -20.73
CA GLN A 6 -7.62 -2.13 -20.64
C GLN A 6 -8.15 -1.15 -19.57
N ILE A 7 -8.94 -0.18 -20.00
CA ILE A 7 -9.56 0.78 -19.09
C ILE A 7 -10.99 0.33 -18.79
N HIS A 8 -11.23 -0.02 -17.54
CA HIS A 8 -12.55 -0.39 -17.03
C HIS A 8 -13.17 0.81 -16.30
N VAL A 9 -14.02 1.55 -16.98
CA VAL A 9 -14.74 2.68 -16.38
C VAL A 9 -15.80 2.12 -15.42
N LYS A 10 -15.71 2.53 -14.16
CA LYS A 10 -16.65 2.10 -13.11
C LYS A 10 -17.91 2.97 -13.13
N THR A 11 -19.05 2.34 -12.91
CA THR A 11 -20.32 3.03 -12.68
C THR A 11 -20.34 3.72 -11.32
N PRO A 12 -21.22 4.70 -11.07
CA PRO A 12 -21.36 5.31 -9.74
C PRO A 12 -21.61 4.29 -8.62
N ALA A 13 -22.45 3.27 -8.88
CA ALA A 13 -22.70 2.22 -7.90
C ALA A 13 -21.46 1.39 -7.56
N GLU A 14 -20.65 1.05 -8.57
CA GLU A 14 -19.38 0.33 -8.36
C GLU A 14 -18.37 1.20 -7.59
N ILE A 15 -18.33 2.50 -7.84
CA ILE A 15 -17.47 3.45 -7.09
C ILE A 15 -17.86 3.47 -5.62
N GLU A 16 -19.16 3.40 -5.27
CA GLU A 16 -19.57 3.35 -3.85
C GLU A 16 -19.12 2.05 -3.17
N ILE A 17 -19.13 0.91 -3.87
CA ILE A 17 -18.57 -0.34 -3.33
C ILE A 17 -17.04 -0.20 -3.14
N MET A 18 -16.34 0.36 -4.12
CA MET A 18 -14.91 0.63 -4.02
C MET A 18 -14.59 1.59 -2.87
N ARG A 19 -15.43 2.60 -2.64
CA ARG A 19 -15.33 3.51 -1.49
C ARG A 19 -15.46 2.76 -0.16
N ALA A 20 -16.42 1.84 -0.05
CA ALA A 20 -16.59 1.00 1.13
C ALA A 20 -15.35 0.10 1.34
N ALA A 21 -14.82 -0.54 0.28
CA ALA A 21 -13.57 -1.29 0.34
C ALA A 21 -12.40 -0.42 0.83
N GLY A 22 -12.30 0.82 0.33
CA GLY A 22 -11.30 1.80 0.75
C GLY A 22 -11.41 2.18 2.23
N HIS A 23 -12.63 2.36 2.75
CA HIS A 23 -12.83 2.61 4.18
C HIS A 23 -12.41 1.43 5.07
N ILE A 24 -12.68 0.20 4.63
CA ILE A 24 -12.22 -1.00 5.33
C ILE A 24 -10.69 -1.04 5.31
N ASN A 25 -10.08 -0.78 4.17
CA ASN A 25 -8.62 -0.73 4.01
C ASN A 25 -7.98 0.33 4.94
N ALA A 26 -8.56 1.52 5.00
CA ALA A 26 -8.13 2.58 5.90
C ALA A 26 -8.26 2.17 7.39
N THR A 27 -9.30 1.38 7.73
CA THR A 27 -9.46 0.83 9.09
C THR A 27 -8.37 -0.18 9.42
N VAL A 28 -7.97 -1.01 8.45
CA VAL A 28 -6.81 -1.91 8.62
C VAL A 28 -5.56 -1.08 8.91
N HIS A 29 -5.29 -0.05 8.10
CA HIS A 29 -4.12 0.82 8.28
C HIS A 29 -4.11 1.50 9.65
N ALA A 30 -5.23 2.06 10.10
CA ALA A 30 -5.34 2.70 11.41
C ALA A 30 -5.04 1.70 12.53
N THR A 31 -5.66 0.51 12.48
CA THR A 31 -5.46 -0.55 13.48
C THR A 31 -4.01 -1.02 13.55
N VAL A 32 -3.39 -1.26 12.39
CA VAL A 32 -2.00 -1.72 12.32
C VAL A 32 -1.04 -0.62 12.80
N ARG A 33 -1.30 0.64 12.44
CA ARG A 33 -0.49 1.79 12.86
C ARG A 33 -0.43 1.93 14.38
N GLU A 34 -1.52 1.71 15.10
CA GLU A 34 -1.56 1.76 16.57
C GLU A 34 -0.69 0.69 17.24
N LEU A 35 -0.41 -0.40 16.52
CA LEU A 35 0.42 -1.50 17.00
C LEU A 35 1.92 -1.33 16.69
N LEU A 36 2.34 -0.30 15.96
CA LEU A 36 3.75 -0.08 15.63
C LEU A 36 4.56 0.36 16.86
N LYS A 37 5.01 -0.63 17.63
CA LYS A 37 5.80 -0.44 18.87
C LYS A 37 6.95 -1.44 18.92
N PRO A 38 8.07 -1.09 19.55
CA PRO A 38 9.16 -2.04 19.79
C PRO A 38 8.66 -3.33 20.44
N GLY A 39 9.13 -4.47 19.94
CA GLY A 39 8.78 -5.81 20.46
C GLY A 39 7.58 -6.48 19.78
N VAL A 40 6.72 -5.74 19.08
CA VAL A 40 5.64 -6.32 18.27
C VAL A 40 6.24 -7.07 17.08
N THR A 41 5.71 -8.24 16.75
CA THR A 41 6.17 -9.00 15.58
C THR A 41 5.41 -8.59 14.33
N THR A 42 6.03 -8.73 13.15
CA THR A 42 5.34 -8.48 11.89
C THR A 42 4.14 -9.42 11.69
N ALA A 43 4.15 -10.62 12.30
CA ALA A 43 3.01 -11.54 12.32
C ALA A 43 1.83 -11.00 13.15
N ASP A 44 2.08 -10.27 14.24
CA ASP A 44 1.02 -9.66 15.05
C ASP A 44 0.29 -8.56 14.26
N LEU A 45 1.03 -7.80 13.43
CA LEU A 45 0.44 -6.81 12.54
C LEU A 45 -0.49 -7.47 11.50
N ASN A 46 -0.06 -8.59 10.91
CA ASN A 46 -0.90 -9.34 9.99
C ASN A 46 -2.14 -9.91 10.67
N ALA A 47 -2.02 -10.44 11.89
CA ALA A 47 -3.16 -10.97 12.63
C ALA A 47 -4.20 -9.88 12.93
N ALA A 48 -3.77 -8.67 13.28
CA ALA A 48 -4.65 -7.53 13.48
C ALA A 48 -5.36 -7.11 12.19
N ALA A 49 -4.64 -7.09 11.06
CA ALA A 49 -5.21 -6.82 9.74
C ALA A 49 -6.30 -7.85 9.36
N GLU A 50 -6.00 -9.15 9.54
CA GLU A 50 -6.95 -10.23 9.27
C GLU A 50 -8.23 -10.12 10.12
N GLU A 51 -8.09 -9.72 11.37
CA GLU A 51 -9.24 -9.54 12.27
C GLU A 51 -10.15 -8.37 11.80
N VAL A 52 -9.58 -7.26 11.34
CA VAL A 52 -10.36 -6.16 10.76
C VAL A 52 -11.08 -6.61 9.50
N LEU A 53 -10.39 -7.26 8.56
CA LEU A 53 -10.99 -7.77 7.34
C LEU A 53 -12.15 -8.73 7.65
N ARG A 54 -11.96 -9.66 8.58
CA ARG A 54 -12.98 -10.62 9.01
C ARG A 54 -14.21 -9.94 9.59
N LYS A 55 -14.05 -8.93 10.44
CA LYS A 55 -15.16 -8.16 11.04
C LYS A 55 -16.01 -7.45 10.00
N HIS A 56 -15.41 -7.06 8.89
CA HIS A 56 -16.11 -6.37 7.79
C HIS A 56 -16.56 -7.30 6.66
N ASN A 57 -16.47 -8.63 6.82
CA ASN A 57 -16.75 -9.61 5.78
C ASN A 57 -15.93 -9.34 4.48
N ALA A 58 -14.73 -8.81 4.64
CA ALA A 58 -13.79 -8.54 3.56
C ALA A 58 -12.66 -9.57 3.57
N VAL A 59 -11.95 -9.70 2.46
CA VAL A 59 -10.77 -10.59 2.33
C VAL A 59 -9.61 -9.84 1.70
N SER A 60 -8.39 -10.36 1.90
CA SER A 60 -7.20 -9.79 1.25
C SER A 60 -7.01 -10.38 -0.15
N PRO A 61 -6.74 -9.56 -1.18
CA PRO A 61 -6.29 -10.05 -2.48
C PRO A 61 -4.86 -10.60 -2.47
N PHE A 62 -4.09 -10.33 -1.40
CA PHE A 62 -2.70 -10.80 -1.28
C PHE A 62 -2.64 -12.26 -0.84
N LYS A 63 -3.48 -12.66 0.11
CA LYS A 63 -3.46 -14.02 0.65
C LYS A 63 -3.77 -15.04 -0.44
N ASN A 64 -2.84 -15.99 -0.61
CA ASN A 64 -2.85 -16.98 -1.69
C ASN A 64 -2.64 -16.41 -3.10
N TYR A 65 -2.14 -15.16 -3.21
CA TYR A 65 -1.77 -14.60 -4.51
C TYR A 65 -0.72 -15.51 -5.19
N PRO A 66 -0.93 -15.87 -6.48
CA PRO A 66 -0.07 -16.82 -7.16
C PRO A 66 1.34 -16.27 -7.40
N GLY A 67 2.33 -17.12 -7.20
CA GLY A 67 3.75 -16.84 -7.39
C GLY A 67 4.54 -18.15 -7.38
N PRO A 68 5.84 -18.12 -7.11
CA PRO A 68 6.62 -19.35 -6.89
C PRO A 68 6.05 -20.22 -5.77
N TYR A 69 5.39 -19.58 -4.81
CA TYR A 69 4.51 -20.16 -3.80
C TYR A 69 3.37 -19.16 -3.51
N PRO A 70 2.18 -19.61 -3.07
CA PRO A 70 1.09 -18.71 -2.70
C PRO A 70 1.52 -17.77 -1.57
N TYR A 71 1.25 -16.46 -1.72
CA TYR A 71 1.62 -15.50 -0.68
C TYR A 71 0.87 -15.81 0.64
N PRO A 72 1.55 -15.97 1.78
CA PRO A 72 0.96 -16.60 2.96
C PRO A 72 0.19 -15.66 3.88
N ALA A 73 0.16 -14.34 3.61
CA ALA A 73 -0.35 -13.32 4.53
C ALA A 73 -1.36 -12.39 3.88
N SER A 74 -2.07 -11.61 4.68
CA SER A 74 -3.10 -10.67 4.21
C SER A 74 -2.59 -9.26 3.97
N ILE A 75 -1.42 -8.93 4.56
CA ILE A 75 -0.69 -7.68 4.32
C ILE A 75 0.78 -8.00 4.01
N THR A 76 1.49 -7.05 3.40
CA THR A 76 2.96 -7.09 3.40
C THR A 76 3.50 -6.21 4.51
N VAL A 77 4.62 -6.59 5.09
CA VAL A 77 5.32 -5.82 6.12
C VAL A 77 6.79 -5.76 5.80
N CYS A 78 7.26 -4.62 5.34
CA CYS A 78 8.65 -4.37 4.99
C CYS A 78 9.30 -3.52 6.09
N VAL A 79 10.47 -3.94 6.58
CA VAL A 79 11.19 -3.26 7.66
C VAL A 79 12.55 -2.79 7.16
N ASN A 80 12.81 -1.49 7.27
CA ASN A 80 14.05 -0.81 6.87
C ASN A 80 14.38 -0.99 5.38
N GLU A 81 15.40 -1.80 5.05
CA GLU A 81 15.89 -2.04 3.69
C GLU A 81 14.99 -2.94 2.83
N GLU A 82 13.99 -3.57 3.42
CA GLU A 82 13.02 -4.36 2.68
C GLU A 82 12.13 -3.44 1.85
N LEU A 83 12.13 -3.61 0.52
CA LEU A 83 11.44 -2.69 -0.38
C LEU A 83 9.94 -3.00 -0.49
N VAL A 84 9.59 -4.23 -0.92
CA VAL A 84 8.21 -4.68 -1.14
C VAL A 84 8.05 -6.15 -0.77
N HIS A 85 6.80 -6.59 -0.63
CA HIS A 85 6.38 -8.00 -0.47
C HIS A 85 6.97 -8.71 0.77
N GLY A 86 7.39 -7.97 1.79
CA GLY A 86 7.88 -8.54 3.06
C GLY A 86 6.83 -9.46 3.68
N ILE A 87 7.23 -10.71 4.00
CA ILE A 87 6.33 -11.72 4.57
C ILE A 87 6.28 -11.57 6.09
N PRO A 88 5.11 -11.30 6.68
CA PRO A 88 4.94 -11.23 8.12
C PRO A 88 5.38 -12.52 8.82
N THR A 89 6.17 -12.41 9.89
CA THR A 89 6.70 -13.55 10.62
C THR A 89 6.84 -13.28 12.13
N LYS A 90 6.67 -14.31 12.95
CA LYS A 90 6.92 -14.25 14.39
C LYS A 90 8.39 -14.03 14.77
N LYS A 91 9.30 -14.21 13.80
CA LYS A 91 10.76 -14.06 14.02
C LYS A 91 11.22 -12.61 13.92
N ARG A 92 10.49 -11.75 13.16
CA ARG A 92 10.83 -10.33 12.98
C ARG A 92 10.08 -9.51 14.01
N LYS A 93 10.78 -8.99 15.01
CA LYS A 93 10.27 -8.03 15.99
C LYS A 93 10.69 -6.63 15.58
N LEU A 94 9.77 -5.69 15.67
CA LEU A 94 10.03 -4.28 15.47
C LEU A 94 10.94 -3.75 16.59
N GLN A 95 11.82 -2.84 16.23
CA GLN A 95 12.78 -2.19 17.12
C GLN A 95 12.58 -0.67 17.10
N GLU A 96 13.05 -0.01 18.15
CA GLU A 96 13.12 1.46 18.18
C GLU A 96 13.95 1.96 17.01
N GLY A 97 13.43 2.93 16.29
CA GLY A 97 14.09 3.53 15.13
C GLY A 97 13.83 2.85 13.78
N ASP A 98 13.16 1.68 13.75
CA ASP A 98 12.77 1.04 12.49
C ASP A 98 11.84 1.94 11.67
N ILE A 99 11.96 1.87 10.33
CA ILE A 99 10.91 2.28 9.39
C ILE A 99 10.15 1.03 8.99
N VAL A 100 8.81 1.09 9.02
CA VAL A 100 7.96 -0.01 8.61
C VAL A 100 7.03 0.46 7.50
N SER A 101 7.02 -0.24 6.37
CA SER A 101 6.07 -0.05 5.27
C SER A 101 5.06 -1.18 5.28
N ILE A 102 3.79 -0.81 5.35
CA ILE A 102 2.64 -1.73 5.37
C ILE A 102 1.84 -1.52 4.10
N ASP A 103 1.67 -2.57 3.34
CA ASP A 103 0.80 -2.57 2.17
C ASP A 103 -0.36 -3.53 2.40
N CYS A 104 -1.57 -3.07 2.10
CA CYS A 104 -2.81 -3.79 2.34
C CYS A 104 -3.76 -3.65 1.17
N GLY A 105 -4.19 -4.78 0.64
CA GLY A 105 -5.33 -4.87 -0.26
C GLY A 105 -6.57 -5.36 0.48
N THR A 106 -7.73 -4.88 0.05
CA THR A 106 -9.04 -5.28 0.59
C THR A 106 -9.99 -5.59 -0.56
N ILE A 107 -10.61 -6.76 -0.55
CA ILE A 107 -11.73 -7.11 -1.43
C ILE A 107 -13.01 -7.04 -0.60
N PHE A 108 -13.94 -6.19 -1.04
CA PHE A 108 -15.28 -6.09 -0.48
C PHE A 108 -16.31 -6.09 -1.61
N GLU A 109 -17.31 -6.96 -1.53
CA GLU A 109 -18.35 -7.14 -2.56
C GLU A 109 -17.78 -7.27 -4.00
N GLY A 110 -16.62 -7.94 -4.12
CA GLY A 110 -15.95 -8.21 -5.41
C GLY A 110 -15.17 -7.03 -5.99
N PHE A 111 -14.95 -5.95 -5.23
CA PHE A 111 -14.10 -4.83 -5.62
C PHE A 111 -12.90 -4.69 -4.70
N VAL A 112 -11.79 -4.26 -5.29
CA VAL A 112 -10.49 -4.11 -4.62
C VAL A 112 -10.27 -2.66 -4.23
N ALA A 113 -9.78 -2.46 -3.01
CA ALA A 113 -9.02 -1.28 -2.59
C ALA A 113 -7.58 -1.71 -2.30
N ASP A 114 -6.63 -0.82 -2.59
CA ASP A 114 -5.21 -1.07 -2.42
C ASP A 114 -4.50 0.20 -1.99
N SER A 115 -3.75 0.13 -0.91
CA SER A 115 -2.94 1.25 -0.43
C SER A 115 -1.88 0.82 0.56
N ALA A 116 -0.83 1.64 0.67
CA ALA A 116 0.27 1.44 1.60
C ALA A 116 0.52 2.69 2.43
N PHE A 117 1.13 2.49 3.59
CA PHE A 117 1.73 3.57 4.38
C PHE A 117 3.07 3.14 4.94
N SER A 118 3.92 4.13 5.24
CA SER A 118 5.15 3.92 5.99
C SER A 118 5.13 4.75 7.26
N ALA A 119 5.73 4.21 8.33
CA ALA A 119 5.84 4.92 9.61
C ALA A 119 7.10 4.50 10.37
N GLY A 120 7.56 5.38 11.25
CA GLY A 120 8.62 5.03 12.20
C GLY A 120 8.08 4.29 13.42
N VAL A 121 8.93 3.46 14.01
CA VAL A 121 8.70 2.78 15.28
C VAL A 121 9.45 3.54 16.37
N GLY A 122 8.70 4.21 17.26
CA GLY A 122 9.31 5.08 18.27
C GLY A 122 10.07 6.26 17.66
N GLU A 123 11.23 6.60 18.23
CA GLU A 123 12.07 7.69 17.73
C GLU A 123 12.96 7.24 16.58
N THR A 124 12.74 7.80 15.39
CA THR A 124 13.54 7.53 14.20
C THR A 124 14.58 8.62 13.94
N SER A 125 15.61 8.29 13.16
CA SER A 125 16.64 9.24 12.75
C SER A 125 16.07 10.39 11.92
N SER A 126 16.76 11.53 11.88
CA SER A 126 16.38 12.66 11.02
C SER A 126 16.36 12.30 9.53
N ALA A 127 17.25 11.41 9.10
CA ALA A 127 17.27 10.90 7.73
C ALA A 127 16.03 10.06 7.42
N ALA A 128 15.61 9.19 8.35
CA ALA A 128 14.40 8.39 8.24
C ALA A 128 13.14 9.28 8.19
N LYS A 129 13.03 10.26 9.10
CA LYS A 129 11.93 11.24 9.10
C LYS A 129 11.85 11.97 7.75
N LYS A 130 12.99 12.46 7.24
CA LYS A 130 13.04 13.14 5.95
C LYS A 130 12.59 12.24 4.79
N LEU A 131 12.97 10.95 4.80
CA LEU A 131 12.54 10.00 3.78
C LEU A 131 11.03 9.78 3.81
N LEU A 132 10.46 9.60 4.99
CA LEU A 132 9.00 9.44 5.18
C LEU A 132 8.25 10.68 4.67
N ASP A 133 8.66 11.88 5.09
CA ASP A 133 8.04 13.16 4.70
C ASP A 133 8.10 13.39 3.18
N VAL A 134 9.24 13.08 2.56
CA VAL A 134 9.40 13.22 1.10
C VAL A 134 8.54 12.21 0.35
N THR A 135 8.43 10.99 0.86
CA THR A 135 7.61 9.94 0.23
C THR A 135 6.12 10.27 0.30
N GLU A 136 5.64 10.74 1.45
CA GLU A 136 4.26 11.19 1.62
C GLU A 136 3.96 12.41 0.73
N GLY A 137 4.84 13.40 0.70
CA GLY A 137 4.70 14.57 -0.17
C GLY A 137 4.71 14.20 -1.67
N ALA A 138 5.46 13.18 -2.07
CA ALA A 138 5.45 12.67 -3.43
C ALA A 138 4.11 12.03 -3.82
N LEU A 139 3.50 11.29 -2.89
CA LEU A 139 2.14 10.74 -3.08
C LEU A 139 1.13 11.86 -3.32
N VAL A 140 1.14 12.90 -2.49
CA VAL A 140 0.25 14.08 -2.64
C VAL A 140 0.48 14.75 -3.99
N ALA A 141 1.74 14.96 -4.41
CA ALA A 141 2.07 15.55 -5.70
C ALA A 141 1.55 14.70 -6.88
N GLY A 142 1.56 13.37 -6.76
CA GLY A 142 0.97 12.46 -7.73
C GLY A 142 -0.56 12.56 -7.78
N ILE A 143 -1.23 12.55 -6.62
CA ILE A 143 -2.69 12.68 -6.50
C ILE A 143 -3.18 13.98 -7.13
N ASP A 144 -2.46 15.08 -6.95
CA ASP A 144 -2.81 16.38 -7.54
C ASP A 144 -2.81 16.37 -9.08
N LYS A 145 -2.13 15.40 -9.70
CA LYS A 145 -2.14 15.20 -11.15
C LYS A 145 -3.25 14.27 -11.65
N MET A 146 -3.96 13.57 -10.75
CA MET A 146 -5.08 12.69 -11.13
C MET A 146 -6.32 13.51 -11.49
N ARG A 147 -6.25 14.23 -12.61
CA ARG A 147 -7.31 15.14 -13.11
C ARG A 147 -7.62 14.86 -14.57
N PRO A 148 -8.87 15.07 -14.99
CA PRO A 148 -9.24 14.98 -16.41
C PRO A 148 -8.32 15.85 -17.28
N GLY A 149 -7.87 15.28 -18.39
CA GLY A 149 -6.92 15.92 -19.33
C GLY A 149 -5.45 15.54 -19.10
N ASN A 150 -5.09 15.06 -17.92
CA ASN A 150 -3.74 14.55 -17.64
C ASN A 150 -3.59 13.08 -18.03
N ARG A 151 -2.36 12.66 -18.21
CA ARG A 151 -1.95 11.29 -18.53
C ARG A 151 -1.28 10.64 -17.31
N THR A 152 -1.18 9.30 -17.30
CA THR A 152 -0.44 8.57 -16.25
C THR A 152 1.02 9.03 -16.15
N GLY A 153 1.66 9.39 -17.27
CA GLY A 153 3.01 9.96 -17.27
C GLY A 153 3.13 11.30 -16.52
N ASP A 154 2.07 12.12 -16.47
CA ASP A 154 2.10 13.38 -15.70
C ASP A 154 2.11 13.11 -14.18
N ILE A 155 1.45 12.02 -13.74
CA ILE A 155 1.49 11.55 -12.35
C ILE A 155 2.90 11.08 -11.99
N SER A 156 3.46 10.19 -12.80
CA SER A 156 4.82 9.66 -12.61
C SER A 156 5.89 10.74 -12.60
N ALA A 157 5.79 11.69 -13.54
CA ALA A 157 6.72 12.82 -13.63
C ALA A 157 6.63 13.73 -12.39
N ALA A 158 5.42 14.00 -11.86
CA ALA A 158 5.24 14.81 -10.67
C ALA A 158 5.85 14.14 -9.42
N ILE A 159 5.64 12.84 -9.25
CA ILE A 159 6.24 12.05 -8.17
C ILE A 159 7.76 12.08 -8.27
N GLN A 160 8.31 11.76 -9.45
CA GLN A 160 9.77 11.73 -9.66
C GLN A 160 10.39 13.10 -9.41
N GLN A 161 9.84 14.17 -9.97
CA GLN A 161 10.36 15.53 -9.78
C GLN A 161 10.33 15.96 -8.31
N TYR A 162 9.25 15.61 -7.60
CA TYR A 162 9.14 15.92 -6.17
C TYR A 162 10.23 15.23 -5.35
N VAL A 163 10.47 13.96 -5.60
CA VAL A 163 11.46 13.13 -4.91
C VAL A 163 12.88 13.58 -5.23
N GLU A 164 13.21 13.71 -6.53
CA GLU A 164 14.58 14.03 -6.98
C GLU A 164 15.01 15.44 -6.58
N SER A 165 14.11 16.42 -6.58
CA SER A 165 14.38 17.78 -6.09
C SER A 165 14.74 17.85 -4.59
N ARG A 166 14.49 16.77 -3.84
CA ARG A 166 14.76 16.67 -2.39
C ARG A 166 15.92 15.72 -2.06
N GLY A 167 16.64 15.26 -3.10
CA GLY A 167 17.86 14.45 -2.98
C GLY A 167 17.61 12.96 -2.78
N PHE A 168 16.43 12.46 -3.15
CA PHE A 168 16.09 11.04 -3.19
C PHE A 168 15.82 10.59 -4.61
N TYR A 169 15.60 9.29 -4.81
CA TYR A 169 15.34 8.70 -6.12
C TYR A 169 14.12 7.77 -6.06
N VAL A 170 13.42 7.62 -7.18
CA VAL A 170 12.33 6.66 -7.34
C VAL A 170 12.85 5.34 -7.87
N THR A 171 12.22 4.23 -7.47
CA THR A 171 12.43 2.91 -8.10
C THR A 171 11.85 2.96 -9.52
N ARG A 172 12.54 2.36 -10.49
CA ARG A 172 12.14 2.33 -11.90
C ARG A 172 11.53 1.01 -12.34
N GLU A 173 11.74 -0.02 -11.55
CA GLU A 173 11.32 -1.39 -11.84
C GLU A 173 9.86 -1.65 -11.48
N TYR A 174 9.25 -0.75 -10.72
CA TYR A 174 7.85 -0.83 -10.29
C TYR A 174 7.06 0.34 -10.84
N THR A 175 5.75 0.11 -11.01
CA THR A 175 4.81 1.11 -11.52
C THR A 175 3.49 1.02 -10.77
N GLY A 176 2.70 2.09 -10.80
CA GLY A 176 1.34 2.08 -10.29
C GLY A 176 0.38 1.39 -11.26
N HIS A 177 -0.79 1.06 -10.78
CA HIS A 177 -1.84 0.39 -11.55
C HIS A 177 -3.23 0.80 -11.09
N GLY A 178 -4.22 0.60 -11.94
CA GLY A 178 -5.62 0.70 -11.56
C GLY A 178 -6.04 -0.51 -10.71
N VAL A 179 -7.13 -0.34 -9.98
CA VAL A 179 -7.84 -1.39 -9.24
C VAL A 179 -9.32 -1.38 -9.60
N GLY A 180 -9.99 -2.50 -9.37
CA GLY A 180 -11.42 -2.63 -9.60
C GLY A 180 -11.92 -4.01 -9.17
N ARG A 181 -12.39 -4.81 -10.10
CA ARG A 181 -12.74 -6.21 -9.82
C ARG A 181 -11.50 -7.12 -9.69
N GLN A 182 -10.38 -6.65 -10.21
CA GLN A 182 -9.10 -7.35 -10.10
C GLN A 182 -8.12 -6.48 -9.33
N MET A 183 -7.13 -7.12 -8.72
CA MET A 183 -6.03 -6.45 -8.00
C MET A 183 -5.24 -5.53 -8.92
N HIS A 184 -5.00 -5.95 -10.16
CA HIS A 184 -4.31 -5.18 -11.16
C HIS A 184 -5.22 -4.96 -12.38
N GLU A 185 -5.56 -3.71 -12.61
CA GLU A 185 -6.29 -3.24 -13.80
C GLU A 185 -5.52 -2.08 -14.45
N GLY A 186 -5.80 -1.83 -15.72
CA GLY A 186 -5.32 -0.62 -16.37
C GLY A 186 -5.99 0.65 -15.83
N PRO A 187 -5.32 1.79 -15.98
CA PRO A 187 -4.02 2.00 -16.63
C PRO A 187 -2.83 1.60 -15.74
N GLN A 188 -1.72 1.30 -16.40
CA GLN A 188 -0.42 1.08 -15.76
C GLN A 188 0.53 2.22 -16.11
#